data_f8a050cd03412639a0028410c8e81457
#
_entry.id   f8a050cd03412639a0028410c8e81457
#
_cell.length_a   1.000
_cell.length_b   1.000
_cell.length_c   1.000
_cell.angle_alpha   90.00
_cell.angle_beta   90.00
_cell.angle_gamma   90.00
#
_symmetry.space_group_name_H-M   'P 1'
#
loop_
_entity.id
_entity.type
_entity.pdbx_description
1 polymer ?
#
loop_
_entity_poly.entity_id
_entity_poly.type
_entity_poly.pdbx_seq_one_letter_code
_entity_poly.pdbx_strand_id
1 'polypeptide(L)'
;MSAESKLVTTLGRTRVRCEEILAPYTTFRIGGPADMFYEAGSADELATAVATARALGVPYFVLGLGANILVGDGGFRGLVIRNVARRAQWHDDGRVDVESGAVMHDLIHDAVARGWSGLEHYVGIPSTVGGAIWQNLHFLSPAPERQRTMFIAEVFDRCEILSAEGERRWVDAEYVRFGYDDSVFHHRNDIALLVTLHLTRGDAGAMHRILQENLSWRGARHPWLDHHPSVGSIFRKIEGVGAGRLIDQCGLKGHRVGDAQISWIHANIMVNLGRATARDVRTLIGVAQSAVRERFSLELHPEIGFIGDFT
;
A
#
# COMPACT_ATOMS: atom_id res chain seq x y z
N MET A 1 34.56 -1.80 10.95
CA MET A 1 33.10 -1.70 11.20
C MET A 1 32.36 -2.40 10.06
N SER A 2 31.37 -3.26 10.37
CA SER A 2 30.49 -3.85 9.35
C SER A 2 29.71 -2.78 8.60
N ALA A 3 29.12 -3.14 7.43
CA ALA A 3 28.21 -2.24 6.69
C ALA A 3 27.03 -1.76 7.55
N GLU A 4 26.41 -2.68 8.29
CA GLU A 4 25.33 -2.39 9.24
C GLU A 4 25.74 -1.40 10.33
N SER A 5 26.93 -1.61 10.94
CA SER A 5 27.45 -0.68 11.97
C SER A 5 27.69 0.73 11.42
N LYS A 6 28.14 0.86 10.16
CA LYS A 6 28.27 2.15 9.48
C LYS A 6 26.90 2.78 9.22
N LEU A 7 25.94 2.00 8.72
CA LEU A 7 24.56 2.43 8.48
C LEU A 7 23.92 2.96 9.76
N VAL A 8 23.95 2.19 10.85
CA VAL A 8 23.42 2.59 12.16
C VAL A 8 24.10 3.86 12.68
N THR A 9 25.38 4.03 12.45
CA THR A 9 26.10 5.26 12.85
C THR A 9 25.65 6.48 12.03
N THR A 10 25.47 6.31 10.71
CA THR A 10 25.02 7.38 9.80
C THR A 10 23.58 7.81 10.10
N LEU A 11 22.67 6.85 10.32
CA LEU A 11 21.25 7.14 10.60
C LEU A 11 20.98 7.55 12.05
N GLY A 12 21.97 7.39 12.94
CA GLY A 12 21.84 7.69 14.35
C GLY A 12 21.49 6.44 15.18
N ARG A 13 22.39 6.04 16.08
CA ARG A 13 22.26 4.80 16.86
C ARG A 13 20.99 4.71 17.69
N THR A 14 20.47 5.83 18.17
CA THR A 14 19.23 5.88 18.97
C THR A 14 17.96 5.86 18.11
N ARG A 15 18.09 6.04 16.80
CA ARG A 15 16.97 6.08 15.85
C ARG A 15 16.77 4.76 15.11
N VAL A 16 17.80 3.90 15.08
CA VAL A 16 17.70 2.57 14.46
C VAL A 16 17.38 1.55 15.55
N ARG A 17 16.24 0.89 15.41
CA ARG A 17 15.82 -0.22 16.28
C ARG A 17 16.26 -1.53 15.63
N CYS A 18 16.76 -2.48 16.43
CA CYS A 18 17.14 -3.81 15.96
C CYS A 18 16.06 -4.82 16.36
N GLU A 19 15.91 -5.89 15.56
CA GLU A 19 14.94 -6.97 15.80
C GLU A 19 13.50 -6.47 16.01
N GLU A 20 13.14 -5.40 15.28
CA GLU A 20 11.82 -4.79 15.40
C GLU A 20 10.77 -5.64 14.69
N ILE A 21 9.73 -6.06 15.44
CA ILE A 21 8.63 -6.86 14.90
C ILE A 21 7.80 -6.02 13.92
N LEU A 22 7.61 -6.52 12.68
CA LEU A 22 6.94 -5.77 11.61
C LEU A 22 5.41 -5.89 11.63
N ALA A 23 4.83 -6.88 12.29
CA ALA A 23 3.39 -7.07 12.38
C ALA A 23 2.60 -5.79 12.76
N PRO A 24 3.00 -4.96 13.76
CA PRO A 24 2.28 -3.74 14.12
C PRO A 24 2.27 -2.66 13.03
N TYR A 25 3.15 -2.77 12.02
CA TYR A 25 3.33 -1.79 10.95
C TYR A 25 2.66 -2.21 9.64
N THR A 26 1.92 -3.31 9.64
CA THR A 26 1.14 -3.79 8.49
C THR A 26 -0.35 -3.82 8.81
N THR A 27 -1.20 -3.58 7.82
CA THR A 27 -2.65 -3.69 8.00
C THR A 27 -3.10 -5.13 8.24
N PHE A 28 -2.31 -6.12 7.84
CA PHE A 28 -2.57 -7.53 8.11
C PHE A 28 -2.21 -7.94 9.55
N ARG A 29 -1.41 -7.12 10.23
CA ARG A 29 -0.84 -7.43 11.56
C ARG A 29 -0.08 -8.76 11.58
N ILE A 30 0.65 -9.03 10.49
CA ILE A 30 1.51 -10.19 10.30
C ILE A 30 2.89 -9.71 9.88
N GLY A 31 3.95 -10.32 10.42
CA GLY A 31 5.33 -10.05 10.05
C GLY A 31 6.30 -10.29 11.21
N GLY A 32 7.38 -10.99 10.91
CA GLY A 32 8.50 -11.23 11.82
C GLY A 32 9.40 -10.00 11.99
N PRO A 33 10.58 -10.17 12.62
CA PRO A 33 11.50 -9.08 12.94
C PRO A 33 12.26 -8.55 11.71
N ALA A 34 12.50 -7.23 11.67
CA ALA A 34 13.51 -6.63 10.80
C ALA A 34 14.85 -6.57 11.54
N ASP A 35 15.96 -6.90 10.87
CA ASP A 35 17.30 -6.76 11.49
C ASP A 35 17.53 -5.33 11.97
N MET A 36 17.12 -4.36 11.14
CA MET A 36 17.18 -2.93 11.44
C MET A 36 15.89 -2.26 10.99
N PHE A 37 15.40 -1.34 11.80
CA PHE A 37 14.20 -0.56 11.52
C PHE A 37 14.45 0.92 11.78
N TYR A 38 14.07 1.76 10.83
CA TYR A 38 14.26 3.20 10.89
C TYR A 38 12.99 3.93 10.45
N GLU A 39 12.57 4.97 11.18
CA GLU A 39 11.47 5.84 10.79
C GLU A 39 12.01 7.12 10.16
N ALA A 40 11.71 7.31 8.86
CA ALA A 40 12.03 8.53 8.13
C ALA A 40 10.90 9.54 8.27
N GLY A 41 11.14 10.63 8.99
CA GLY A 41 10.17 11.70 9.31
C GLY A 41 10.12 12.81 8.26
N SER A 42 10.99 12.78 7.24
CA SER A 42 11.00 13.71 6.13
C SER A 42 11.47 13.05 4.83
N ALA A 43 11.18 13.67 3.69
CA ALA A 43 11.69 13.26 2.38
C ALA A 43 13.22 13.17 2.35
N ASP A 44 13.90 14.10 3.04
CA ASP A 44 15.38 14.14 3.12
C ASP A 44 15.91 12.95 3.95
N GLU A 45 15.26 12.62 5.05
CA GLU A 45 15.62 11.45 5.86
C GLU A 45 15.39 10.15 5.09
N LEU A 46 14.28 10.04 4.36
CA LEU A 46 14.00 8.89 3.50
C LEU A 46 15.09 8.73 2.43
N ALA A 47 15.41 9.81 1.72
CA ALA A 47 16.45 9.81 0.68
C ALA A 47 17.82 9.42 1.27
N THR A 48 18.17 9.98 2.44
CA THR A 48 19.43 9.67 3.14
C THR A 48 19.50 8.20 3.55
N ALA A 49 18.43 7.65 4.13
CA ALA A 49 18.40 6.26 4.57
C ALA A 49 18.57 5.29 3.39
N VAL A 50 17.83 5.54 2.29
CA VAL A 50 17.94 4.74 1.06
C VAL A 50 19.32 4.85 0.43
N ALA A 51 19.84 6.07 0.25
CA ALA A 51 21.16 6.28 -0.33
C ALA A 51 22.26 5.61 0.50
N THR A 52 22.17 5.70 1.83
CA THR A 52 23.14 5.04 2.75
C THR A 52 23.07 3.52 2.63
N ALA A 53 21.88 2.94 2.61
CA ALA A 53 21.70 1.50 2.45
C ALA A 53 22.29 1.00 1.12
N ARG A 54 22.00 1.71 0.01
CA ARG A 54 22.53 1.42 -1.32
C ARG A 54 24.06 1.49 -1.36
N ALA A 55 24.64 2.58 -0.84
CA ALA A 55 26.09 2.78 -0.84
C ALA A 55 26.85 1.71 -0.02
N LEU A 56 26.21 1.14 0.99
CA LEU A 56 26.78 0.09 1.85
C LEU A 56 26.40 -1.32 1.42
N GLY A 57 25.60 -1.49 0.37
CA GLY A 57 25.11 -2.79 -0.09
C GLY A 57 24.21 -3.50 0.93
N VAL A 58 23.54 -2.74 1.82
CA VAL A 58 22.59 -3.29 2.79
C VAL A 58 21.23 -3.44 2.14
N PRO A 59 20.61 -4.63 2.14
CA PRO A 59 19.24 -4.79 1.69
C PRO A 59 18.29 -3.84 2.43
N TYR A 60 17.36 -3.23 1.73
CA TYR A 60 16.38 -2.34 2.37
C TYR A 60 14.98 -2.50 1.77
N PHE A 61 13.98 -2.15 2.55
CA PHE A 61 12.59 -2.07 2.13
C PHE A 61 11.95 -0.78 2.66
N VAL A 62 11.29 -0.01 1.77
CA VAL A 62 10.54 1.19 2.17
C VAL A 62 9.11 0.80 2.48
N LEU A 63 8.70 0.98 3.72
CA LEU A 63 7.40 0.61 4.25
C LEU A 63 6.50 1.85 4.42
N GLY A 64 5.35 1.87 3.76
CA GLY A 64 4.25 2.80 4.04
C GLY A 64 3.33 2.27 5.15
N LEU A 65 2.04 2.10 4.84
CA LEU A 65 1.07 1.47 5.77
C LEU A 65 1.12 -0.06 5.77
N GLY A 66 1.91 -0.69 4.90
CA GLY A 66 1.91 -2.15 4.78
C GLY A 66 0.56 -2.73 4.38
N ALA A 67 -0.18 -2.02 3.52
CA ALA A 67 -1.58 -2.35 3.20
C ALA A 67 -1.75 -3.30 2.01
N ASN A 68 -0.68 -3.59 1.27
CA ASN A 68 -0.69 -4.50 0.12
C ASN A 68 0.49 -5.48 0.16
N ILE A 69 0.92 -5.88 1.35
CA ILE A 69 2.05 -6.79 1.53
C ILE A 69 1.76 -7.85 2.60
N LEU A 70 2.34 -9.02 2.42
CA LEU A 70 2.51 -10.04 3.45
C LEU A 70 3.99 -10.12 3.82
N VAL A 71 4.32 -9.88 5.08
CA VAL A 71 5.69 -10.01 5.60
C VAL A 71 5.88 -11.39 6.17
N GLY A 72 6.95 -12.08 5.80
CA GLY A 72 7.27 -13.43 6.26
C GLY A 72 7.46 -13.53 7.77
N ASP A 73 7.21 -14.73 8.31
CA ASP A 73 7.37 -15.00 9.76
C ASP A 73 8.84 -14.89 10.20
N GLY A 74 9.81 -15.18 9.30
CA GLY A 74 11.25 -14.95 9.52
C GLY A 74 11.66 -13.47 9.48
N GLY A 75 10.75 -12.57 9.06
CA GLY A 75 10.99 -11.13 9.01
C GLY A 75 11.82 -10.67 7.81
N PHE A 76 12.54 -9.57 7.94
CA PHE A 76 13.32 -8.96 6.86
C PHE A 76 14.80 -8.83 7.21
N ARG A 77 15.67 -9.45 6.39
CA ARG A 77 17.12 -9.38 6.56
C ARG A 77 17.66 -8.10 5.93
N GLY A 78 17.89 -7.08 6.75
CA GLY A 78 18.36 -5.76 6.34
C GLY A 78 17.63 -4.61 7.04
N LEU A 79 17.49 -3.48 6.35
CA LEU A 79 16.88 -2.25 6.86
C LEU A 79 15.44 -2.09 6.35
N VAL A 80 14.47 -2.08 7.26
CA VAL A 80 13.12 -1.57 6.95
C VAL A 80 13.08 -0.08 7.27
N ILE A 81 12.76 0.74 6.26
CA ILE A 81 12.60 2.19 6.38
C ILE A 81 11.10 2.50 6.37
N ARG A 82 10.52 2.76 7.54
CA ARG A 82 9.13 3.22 7.63
C ARG A 82 9.07 4.69 7.22
N ASN A 83 8.38 4.97 6.14
CA ASN A 83 8.19 6.34 5.68
C ASN A 83 7.01 6.99 6.42
N VAL A 84 7.31 7.90 7.34
CA VAL A 84 6.34 8.70 8.11
C VAL A 84 6.43 10.18 7.80
N ALA A 85 7.09 10.56 6.70
CA ALA A 85 7.15 11.93 6.18
C ALA A 85 5.75 12.36 5.71
N ARG A 86 5.16 13.39 6.33
CA ARG A 86 3.74 13.71 6.15
C ARG A 86 3.46 15.18 5.84
N ARG A 87 4.49 16.00 5.65
CA ARG A 87 4.29 17.43 5.36
C ARG A 87 3.50 17.59 4.07
N ALA A 88 2.48 18.45 4.09
CA ALA A 88 1.70 18.86 2.95
C ALA A 88 1.68 20.38 2.85
N GLN A 89 1.98 20.94 1.69
CA GLN A 89 1.92 22.36 1.39
C GLN A 89 0.87 22.60 0.33
N TRP A 90 -0.19 23.32 0.68
CA TRP A 90 -1.31 23.65 -0.18
C TRP A 90 -1.06 24.99 -0.89
N HIS A 91 -1.43 25.06 -2.16
CA HIS A 91 -1.36 26.24 -3.01
C HIS A 91 -2.77 26.70 -3.43
N ASP A 92 -2.94 27.99 -3.70
CA ASP A 92 -4.25 28.57 -4.04
C ASP A 92 -4.75 28.14 -5.43
N ASP A 93 -3.89 27.64 -6.27
CA ASP A 93 -4.19 27.14 -7.61
C ASP A 93 -4.65 25.67 -7.65
N GLY A 94 -4.84 25.03 -6.49
CA GLY A 94 -5.30 23.64 -6.38
C GLY A 94 -4.17 22.63 -6.33
N ARG A 95 -2.92 23.04 -6.38
CA ARG A 95 -1.80 22.13 -6.17
C ARG A 95 -1.56 21.88 -4.69
N VAL A 96 -1.15 20.66 -4.39
CA VAL A 96 -0.62 20.28 -3.09
C VAL A 96 0.68 19.52 -3.28
N ASP A 97 1.75 20.02 -2.67
CA ASP A 97 3.03 19.30 -2.56
C ASP A 97 3.01 18.50 -1.26
N VAL A 98 3.08 17.18 -1.36
CA VAL A 98 2.90 16.29 -0.22
C VAL A 98 3.98 15.22 -0.16
N GLU A 99 4.59 15.04 1.02
CA GLU A 99 5.59 13.99 1.22
C GLU A 99 4.96 12.60 1.10
N SER A 100 5.70 11.66 0.52
CA SER A 100 5.19 10.35 0.10
C SER A 100 4.74 9.44 1.24
N GLY A 101 5.11 9.71 2.48
CA GLY A 101 4.63 9.01 3.69
C GLY A 101 3.31 9.54 4.25
N ALA A 102 2.75 10.63 3.71
CA ALA A 102 1.46 11.16 4.12
C ALA A 102 0.35 10.12 3.89
N VAL A 103 -0.55 10.00 4.88
CA VAL A 103 -1.66 9.04 4.81
C VAL A 103 -2.76 9.59 3.93
N MET A 104 -3.19 8.82 2.93
CA MET A 104 -4.23 9.23 1.98
C MET A 104 -5.54 9.61 2.68
N HIS A 105 -5.93 8.90 3.74
CA HIS A 105 -7.13 9.23 4.52
C HIS A 105 -7.12 10.68 5.01
N ASP A 106 -6.01 11.11 5.64
CA ASP A 106 -5.87 12.46 6.20
C ASP A 106 -5.86 13.50 5.08
N LEU A 107 -5.11 13.23 3.99
CA LEU A 107 -5.03 14.13 2.83
C LEU A 107 -6.39 14.30 2.13
N ILE A 108 -7.20 13.25 2.01
CA ILE A 108 -8.55 13.29 1.44
C ILE A 108 -9.45 14.22 2.27
N HIS A 109 -9.46 14.05 3.59
CA HIS A 109 -10.28 14.88 4.48
C HIS A 109 -9.83 16.35 4.47
N ASP A 110 -8.52 16.60 4.44
CA ASP A 110 -7.96 17.94 4.32
C ASP A 110 -8.33 18.61 2.98
N ALA A 111 -8.29 17.88 1.87
CA ALA A 111 -8.68 18.38 0.55
C ALA A 111 -10.15 18.79 0.54
N VAL A 112 -11.04 17.92 1.01
CA VAL A 112 -12.49 18.18 1.07
C VAL A 112 -12.81 19.38 1.98
N ALA A 113 -12.16 19.47 3.15
CA ALA A 113 -12.32 20.60 4.06
C ALA A 113 -11.90 21.96 3.44
N ARG A 114 -10.95 21.93 2.49
CA ARG A 114 -10.47 23.10 1.74
C ARG A 114 -11.28 23.39 0.47
N GLY A 115 -12.25 22.54 0.13
CA GLY A 115 -13.05 22.64 -1.11
C GLY A 115 -12.29 22.20 -2.37
N TRP A 116 -11.30 21.31 -2.23
CA TRP A 116 -10.54 20.71 -3.32
C TRP A 116 -11.03 19.31 -3.62
N SER A 117 -11.51 19.08 -4.84
CA SER A 117 -12.06 17.82 -5.34
C SER A 117 -11.04 17.06 -6.17
N GLY A 118 -11.16 15.73 -6.17
CA GLY A 118 -10.35 14.77 -6.94
C GLY A 118 -9.80 13.62 -6.09
N LEU A 119 -9.75 13.78 -4.76
CA LEU A 119 -9.27 12.73 -3.84
C LEU A 119 -10.39 11.99 -3.09
N GLU A 120 -11.59 12.53 -2.99
CA GLU A 120 -12.73 11.97 -2.25
C GLU A 120 -13.14 10.57 -2.73
N HIS A 121 -12.76 10.21 -3.95
CA HIS A 121 -13.06 8.91 -4.55
C HIS A 121 -12.36 7.74 -3.85
N TYR A 122 -11.19 7.98 -3.22
CA TYR A 122 -10.32 6.94 -2.67
C TYR A 122 -10.51 6.70 -1.16
N VAL A 123 -11.51 7.34 -0.56
CA VAL A 123 -11.78 7.20 0.88
C VAL A 123 -11.97 5.74 1.31
N GLY A 124 -11.40 5.39 2.45
CA GLY A 124 -11.47 4.04 3.00
C GLY A 124 -10.50 3.03 2.37
N ILE A 125 -9.64 3.44 1.43
CA ILE A 125 -8.54 2.62 0.95
C ILE A 125 -7.28 2.98 1.76
N PRO A 126 -6.72 2.04 2.54
CA PRO A 126 -5.54 2.32 3.33
C PRO A 126 -4.32 2.46 2.40
N SER A 127 -3.73 3.64 2.35
CA SER A 127 -2.52 3.92 1.57
C SER A 127 -1.79 5.14 2.12
N THR A 128 -0.48 5.21 1.87
CA THR A 128 0.25 6.47 1.86
C THR A 128 0.23 7.06 0.44
N VAL A 129 0.59 8.34 0.30
CA VAL A 129 0.71 8.99 -1.01
C VAL A 129 1.71 8.23 -1.90
N GLY A 130 2.87 7.84 -1.36
CA GLY A 130 3.83 7.02 -2.10
C GLY A 130 3.27 5.67 -2.54
N GLY A 131 2.52 4.99 -1.66
CA GLY A 131 1.83 3.75 -2.01
C GLY A 131 0.74 3.95 -3.06
N ALA A 132 0.02 5.07 -3.01
CA ALA A 132 -0.99 5.43 -4.00
C ALA A 132 -0.39 5.64 -5.39
N ILE A 133 0.76 6.33 -5.48
CA ILE A 133 1.46 6.54 -6.75
C ILE A 133 2.11 5.23 -7.24
N TRP A 134 2.66 4.43 -6.32
CA TRP A 134 3.27 3.14 -6.65
C TRP A 134 2.26 2.19 -7.32
N GLN A 135 1.04 2.08 -6.77
CA GLN A 135 -0.02 1.17 -7.25
C GLN A 135 -0.95 1.81 -8.28
N ASN A 136 -0.82 3.10 -8.62
CA ASN A 136 -1.85 3.86 -9.33
C ASN A 136 -3.22 3.68 -8.67
N LEU A 137 -3.31 4.09 -7.40
CA LEU A 137 -4.50 3.93 -6.56
C LEU A 137 -5.77 4.27 -7.32
N HIS A 138 -6.75 3.37 -7.29
CA HIS A 138 -7.98 3.57 -8.03
C HIS A 138 -9.22 3.05 -7.28
N PHE A 139 -10.37 3.56 -7.68
CA PHE A 139 -11.65 3.10 -7.18
C PHE A 139 -12.77 3.33 -8.19
N LEU A 140 -13.76 2.45 -8.20
CA LEU A 140 -14.95 2.57 -9.03
C LEU A 140 -15.88 3.65 -8.44
N SER A 141 -15.88 4.84 -9.01
CA SER A 141 -16.52 6.06 -8.51
C SER A 141 -16.88 6.97 -9.71
N PRO A 142 -17.64 8.07 -9.57
CA PRO A 142 -18.33 8.45 -8.35
C PRO A 142 -19.54 7.57 -8.04
N ALA A 143 -19.94 7.58 -6.78
CA ALA A 143 -21.21 7.04 -6.35
C ALA A 143 -22.37 7.97 -6.81
N PRO A 144 -23.61 7.46 -6.98
CA PRO A 144 -24.02 6.05 -6.79
C PRO A 144 -23.77 5.18 -8.04
N GLU A 145 -23.57 5.74 -9.22
CA GLU A 145 -23.57 5.04 -10.52
C GLU A 145 -22.36 4.11 -10.67
N ARG A 146 -21.20 4.51 -10.15
CA ARG A 146 -19.95 3.71 -10.16
C ARG A 146 -19.60 3.13 -11.52
N GLN A 147 -19.79 3.92 -12.59
CA GLN A 147 -19.56 3.48 -13.97
C GLN A 147 -18.13 3.67 -14.44
N ARG A 148 -17.34 4.46 -13.69
CA ARG A 148 -15.97 4.82 -14.05
C ARG A 148 -14.99 4.43 -12.94
N THR A 149 -13.85 3.91 -13.34
CA THR A 149 -12.69 3.81 -12.44
C THR A 149 -11.96 5.15 -12.44
N MET A 150 -11.83 5.74 -11.25
CA MET A 150 -11.03 6.94 -11.01
C MET A 150 -9.64 6.50 -10.59
N PHE A 151 -8.60 7.07 -11.19
CA PHE A 151 -7.20 6.78 -10.90
C PHE A 151 -6.49 7.99 -10.30
N ILE A 152 -5.58 7.77 -9.34
CA ILE A 152 -4.77 8.83 -8.75
C ILE A 152 -3.92 9.55 -9.83
N ALA A 153 -3.59 8.86 -10.92
CA ALA A 153 -2.94 9.43 -12.09
C ALA A 153 -3.69 10.64 -12.68
N GLU A 154 -5.01 10.74 -12.49
CA GLU A 154 -5.83 11.82 -13.04
C GLU A 154 -5.60 13.17 -12.34
N VAL A 155 -5.10 13.13 -11.10
CA VAL A 155 -4.75 14.31 -10.30
C VAL A 155 -3.25 14.43 -10.07
N PHE A 156 -2.45 13.51 -10.59
CA PHE A 156 -0.99 13.56 -10.50
C PHE A 156 -0.44 14.65 -11.43
N ASP A 157 0.42 15.53 -10.88
CA ASP A 157 1.15 16.54 -11.65
C ASP A 157 2.62 16.08 -11.85
N ARG A 158 3.35 15.90 -10.77
CA ARG A 158 4.77 15.50 -10.79
C ARG A 158 5.19 14.87 -9.48
N CYS A 159 6.36 14.23 -9.49
CA CYS A 159 6.96 13.62 -8.30
C CYS A 159 8.46 13.90 -8.23
N GLU A 160 8.95 14.32 -7.07
CA GLU A 160 10.39 14.26 -6.78
C GLU A 160 10.75 12.83 -6.38
N ILE A 161 11.74 12.27 -7.07
CA ILE A 161 12.24 10.92 -6.80
C ILE A 161 13.70 10.92 -6.38
N LEU A 162 14.10 9.91 -5.62
CA LEU A 162 15.48 9.44 -5.58
C LEU A 162 15.59 8.31 -6.59
N SER A 163 16.28 8.56 -7.70
CA SER A 163 16.42 7.57 -8.77
C SER A 163 17.22 6.34 -8.34
N ALA A 164 17.14 5.28 -9.10
CA ALA A 164 17.96 4.07 -8.88
C ALA A 164 19.46 4.37 -8.88
N GLU A 165 19.88 5.38 -9.66
CA GLU A 165 21.25 5.87 -9.79
C GLU A 165 21.69 6.78 -8.62
N GLY A 166 20.75 7.17 -7.72
CA GLY A 166 21.03 8.00 -6.55
C GLY A 166 20.82 9.51 -6.76
N GLU A 167 20.24 9.92 -7.88
CA GLU A 167 19.97 11.32 -8.18
C GLU A 167 18.56 11.72 -7.69
N ARG A 168 18.44 12.90 -7.09
CA ARG A 168 17.14 13.53 -6.82
C ARG A 168 16.72 14.37 -8.02
N ARG A 169 15.52 14.10 -8.53
CA ARG A 169 14.96 14.85 -9.65
C ARG A 169 13.44 14.78 -9.68
N TRP A 170 12.83 15.77 -10.30
CA TRP A 170 11.41 15.79 -10.60
C TRP A 170 11.11 15.01 -11.87
N VAL A 171 10.01 14.27 -11.83
CA VAL A 171 9.48 13.47 -12.95
C VAL A 171 7.98 13.71 -13.10
N ASP A 172 7.48 13.57 -14.32
CA ASP A 172 6.08 13.75 -14.70
C ASP A 172 5.35 12.40 -14.91
N ALA A 173 4.11 12.46 -15.36
CA ALA A 173 3.30 11.28 -15.63
C ALA A 173 3.84 10.42 -16.77
N GLU A 174 4.55 11.00 -17.75
CA GLU A 174 5.16 10.25 -18.85
C GLU A 174 6.28 9.35 -18.32
N TYR A 175 7.07 9.85 -17.36
CA TYR A 175 8.08 9.04 -16.68
C TYR A 175 7.46 7.96 -15.79
N VAL A 176 6.42 8.30 -15.03
CA VAL A 176 5.80 7.35 -14.07
C VAL A 176 5.08 6.21 -14.77
N ARG A 177 4.57 6.40 -15.98
CA ARG A 177 3.95 5.36 -16.82
C ARG A 177 2.86 4.59 -16.07
N PHE A 178 1.90 5.31 -15.54
CA PHE A 178 0.79 4.70 -14.81
C PHE A 178 0.03 3.67 -15.65
N GLY A 179 -0.12 2.47 -15.07
CA GLY A 179 -0.94 1.40 -15.59
C GLY A 179 -2.05 1.01 -14.61
N TYR A 180 -2.79 -0.06 -14.89
CA TYR A 180 -3.73 -0.64 -13.95
C TYR A 180 -2.94 -1.44 -12.90
N ASP A 181 -3.04 -1.07 -11.63
CA ASP A 181 -2.23 -1.61 -10.52
C ASP A 181 -0.71 -1.53 -10.78
N ASP A 182 -0.24 -0.55 -11.55
CA ASP A 182 1.15 -0.49 -12.00
C ASP A 182 1.65 0.95 -12.17
N SER A 183 2.96 1.12 -11.99
CA SER A 183 3.72 2.32 -12.30
C SER A 183 5.21 1.98 -12.49
N VAL A 184 6.02 2.93 -12.92
CA VAL A 184 7.48 2.76 -13.07
C VAL A 184 8.16 2.24 -11.78
N PHE A 185 7.59 2.54 -10.62
CA PHE A 185 8.12 2.11 -9.33
C PHE A 185 8.05 0.59 -9.08
N HIS A 186 7.26 -0.16 -9.85
CA HIS A 186 7.29 -1.63 -9.85
C HIS A 186 8.51 -2.19 -10.60
N HIS A 187 9.05 -1.42 -11.54
CA HIS A 187 10.05 -1.88 -12.50
C HIS A 187 11.43 -1.26 -12.30
N ARG A 188 11.51 -0.20 -11.47
CA ARG A 188 12.75 0.50 -11.12
C ARG A 188 12.85 0.67 -9.62
N ASN A 189 14.08 0.72 -9.12
CA ASN A 189 14.34 1.00 -7.70
C ASN A 189 14.30 2.50 -7.37
N ASP A 190 13.46 3.27 -8.07
CA ASP A 190 13.24 4.68 -7.76
C ASP A 190 12.35 4.82 -6.52
N ILE A 191 12.56 5.85 -5.73
CA ILE A 191 11.81 6.11 -4.50
C ILE A 191 11.09 7.45 -4.62
N ALA A 192 9.77 7.45 -4.51
CA ALA A 192 8.98 8.67 -4.44
C ALA A 192 9.25 9.39 -3.11
N LEU A 193 9.65 10.66 -3.17
CA LEU A 193 9.96 11.50 -2.02
C LEU A 193 8.85 12.52 -1.73
N LEU A 194 8.51 13.32 -2.75
CA LEU A 194 7.50 14.37 -2.69
C LEU A 194 6.62 14.27 -3.94
N VAL A 195 5.32 14.38 -3.78
CA VAL A 195 4.34 14.28 -4.87
C VAL A 195 3.56 15.59 -4.96
N THR A 196 3.45 16.17 -6.15
CA THR A 196 2.52 17.27 -6.43
C THR A 196 1.26 16.67 -7.04
N LEU A 197 0.11 16.94 -6.41
CA LEU A 197 -1.21 16.64 -6.96
C LEU A 197 -1.88 17.95 -7.35
N HIS A 198 -2.66 17.94 -8.44
CA HIS A 198 -3.42 19.09 -8.92
C HIS A 198 -4.93 18.79 -8.85
N LEU A 199 -5.58 19.44 -7.91
CA LEU A 199 -6.99 19.27 -7.59
C LEU A 199 -7.82 20.44 -8.15
N THR A 200 -9.11 20.25 -8.31
CA THR A 200 -10.02 21.27 -8.83
C THR A 200 -10.97 21.75 -7.73
N ARG A 201 -11.54 22.95 -7.89
CA ARG A 201 -12.60 23.42 -6.97
C ARG A 201 -13.82 22.51 -7.11
N GLY A 202 -14.34 22.05 -5.96
CA GLY A 202 -15.49 21.16 -5.89
C GLY A 202 -16.61 21.69 -5.01
N ASP A 203 -17.81 21.16 -5.21
CA ASP A 203 -18.94 21.39 -4.31
C ASP A 203 -18.79 20.55 -3.04
N ALA A 204 -18.73 21.19 -1.88
CA ALA A 204 -18.51 20.52 -0.61
C ALA A 204 -19.57 19.46 -0.31
N GLY A 205 -20.85 19.73 -0.64
CA GLY A 205 -21.94 18.78 -0.43
C GLY A 205 -21.79 17.53 -1.31
N ALA A 206 -21.39 17.71 -2.58
CA ALA A 206 -21.15 16.61 -3.50
C ALA A 206 -19.98 15.75 -3.03
N MET A 207 -18.85 16.36 -2.66
CA MET A 207 -17.68 15.64 -2.12
C MET A 207 -18.01 14.84 -0.87
N HIS A 208 -18.72 15.43 0.11
CA HIS A 208 -19.15 14.73 1.30
C HIS A 208 -20.09 13.54 1.00
N ARG A 209 -21.02 13.69 0.05
CA ARG A 209 -21.86 12.56 -0.40
C ARG A 209 -21.01 11.41 -0.96
N ILE A 210 -20.03 11.72 -1.82
CA ILE A 210 -19.12 10.70 -2.38
C ILE A 210 -18.36 9.98 -1.26
N LEU A 211 -17.80 10.72 -0.27
CA LEU A 211 -17.14 10.11 0.89
C LEU A 211 -18.06 9.14 1.63
N GLN A 212 -19.26 9.59 2.01
CA GLN A 212 -20.21 8.78 2.78
C GLN A 212 -20.67 7.53 2.01
N GLU A 213 -21.01 7.69 0.74
CA GLU A 213 -21.47 6.58 -0.09
C GLU A 213 -20.34 5.58 -0.39
N ASN A 214 -19.12 6.04 -0.60
CA ASN A 214 -17.97 5.15 -0.79
C ASN A 214 -17.63 4.39 0.48
N LEU A 215 -17.64 5.04 1.65
CA LEU A 215 -17.42 4.36 2.94
C LEU A 215 -18.54 3.35 3.23
N SER A 216 -19.81 3.72 3.02
CA SER A 216 -20.95 2.83 3.20
C SER A 216 -20.86 1.60 2.28
N TRP A 217 -20.58 1.83 0.99
CA TRP A 217 -20.44 0.76 0.00
C TRP A 217 -19.30 -0.21 0.36
N ARG A 218 -18.15 0.34 0.79
CA ARG A 218 -17.02 -0.48 1.24
C ARG A 218 -17.38 -1.27 2.50
N GLY A 219 -17.95 -0.62 3.51
CA GLY A 219 -18.33 -1.26 4.76
C GLY A 219 -19.33 -2.42 4.59
N ALA A 220 -20.20 -2.34 3.57
CA ALA A 220 -21.11 -3.43 3.24
C ALA A 220 -20.44 -4.61 2.52
N ARG A 221 -19.23 -4.44 1.96
CA ARG A 221 -18.58 -5.41 1.04
C ARG A 221 -17.19 -5.86 1.46
N HIS A 222 -16.54 -5.12 2.34
CA HIS A 222 -15.18 -5.41 2.80
C HIS A 222 -15.14 -5.53 4.32
N PRO A 223 -14.36 -6.45 4.89
CA PRO A 223 -14.13 -6.48 6.34
C PRO A 223 -13.41 -5.20 6.78
N TRP A 224 -13.86 -4.59 7.87
CA TRP A 224 -13.20 -3.43 8.47
C TRP A 224 -11.89 -3.83 9.12
N LEU A 225 -10.81 -3.09 8.86
CA LEU A 225 -9.46 -3.39 9.34
C LEU A 225 -9.33 -3.39 10.85
N ASP A 226 -10.12 -2.59 11.55
CA ASP A 226 -10.10 -2.51 13.02
C ASP A 226 -10.47 -3.84 13.68
N HIS A 227 -11.39 -4.58 13.06
CA HIS A 227 -11.89 -5.87 13.57
C HIS A 227 -11.30 -7.07 12.82
N HIS A 228 -10.95 -6.88 11.57
CA HIS A 228 -10.47 -7.92 10.66
C HIS A 228 -9.24 -7.44 9.90
N PRO A 229 -8.03 -7.45 10.53
CA PRO A 229 -6.79 -7.10 9.87
C PRO A 229 -6.62 -7.88 8.56
N SER A 230 -6.30 -7.17 7.47
CA SER A 230 -6.16 -7.74 6.13
C SER A 230 -5.32 -6.80 5.25
N VAL A 231 -5.02 -7.22 4.03
CA VAL A 231 -4.32 -6.40 3.03
C VAL A 231 -5.19 -6.14 1.79
N GLY A 232 -6.51 -6.22 1.94
CA GLY A 232 -7.43 -6.11 0.82
C GLY A 232 -7.48 -7.38 -0.02
N SER A 233 -7.67 -7.23 -1.32
CA SER A 233 -7.72 -8.35 -2.25
C SER A 233 -6.38 -9.07 -2.31
N ILE A 234 -6.42 -10.40 -2.29
CA ILE A 234 -5.22 -11.25 -2.39
C ILE A 234 -4.83 -11.49 -3.85
N PHE A 235 -5.82 -11.68 -4.73
CA PHE A 235 -5.58 -12.08 -6.10
C PHE A 235 -6.04 -11.00 -7.10
N ARG A 236 -5.30 -10.89 -8.17
CA ARG A 236 -5.61 -10.03 -9.31
C ARG A 236 -6.96 -10.39 -9.92
N LYS A 237 -7.61 -9.38 -10.48
CA LYS A 237 -8.85 -9.58 -11.25
C LYS A 237 -8.56 -10.43 -12.49
N ILE A 238 -9.37 -11.46 -12.71
CA ILE A 238 -9.38 -12.21 -13.96
C ILE A 238 -10.38 -11.52 -14.90
N GLU A 239 -10.02 -11.34 -16.15
CA GLU A 239 -10.87 -10.70 -17.14
C GLU A 239 -12.24 -11.39 -17.24
N GLY A 240 -13.32 -10.61 -17.18
CA GLY A 240 -14.71 -11.09 -17.20
C GLY A 240 -15.20 -11.75 -15.92
N VAL A 241 -14.31 -12.19 -15.00
CA VAL A 241 -14.71 -12.87 -13.75
C VAL A 241 -13.86 -12.38 -12.58
N GLY A 242 -14.49 -11.94 -11.49
CA GLY A 242 -13.75 -11.56 -10.28
C GLY A 242 -13.20 -12.78 -9.54
N ALA A 243 -11.92 -12.72 -9.09
CA ALA A 243 -11.30 -13.81 -8.31
C ALA A 243 -12.15 -14.20 -7.07
N GLY A 244 -12.71 -13.22 -6.35
CA GLY A 244 -13.59 -13.49 -5.21
C GLY A 244 -14.83 -14.33 -5.56
N ARG A 245 -15.41 -14.15 -6.74
CA ARG A 245 -16.54 -14.96 -7.21
C ARG A 245 -16.14 -16.43 -7.44
N LEU A 246 -14.98 -16.66 -8.02
CA LEU A 246 -14.48 -18.02 -8.26
C LEU A 246 -14.22 -18.75 -6.93
N ILE A 247 -13.57 -18.07 -5.97
CA ILE A 247 -13.27 -18.60 -4.64
C ILE A 247 -14.56 -18.88 -3.86
N ASP A 248 -15.56 -18.00 -3.95
CA ASP A 248 -16.88 -18.19 -3.35
C ASP A 248 -17.63 -19.39 -3.93
N GLN A 249 -17.61 -19.55 -5.26
CA GLN A 249 -18.19 -20.71 -5.94
C GLN A 249 -17.49 -22.03 -5.55
N CYS A 250 -16.19 -22.00 -5.19
CA CYS A 250 -15.51 -23.15 -4.60
C CYS A 250 -15.95 -23.47 -3.16
N GLY A 251 -16.83 -22.65 -2.54
CA GLY A 251 -17.31 -22.85 -1.17
C GLY A 251 -16.27 -22.51 -0.11
N LEU A 252 -15.28 -21.68 -0.43
CA LEU A 252 -14.13 -21.39 0.46
C LEU A 252 -14.33 -20.21 1.42
N LYS A 253 -15.45 -19.48 1.36
CA LYS A 253 -15.74 -18.46 2.39
C LYS A 253 -15.72 -19.10 3.78
N GLY A 254 -15.02 -18.47 4.71
CA GLY A 254 -14.85 -18.97 6.07
C GLY A 254 -13.83 -20.09 6.22
N HIS A 255 -13.23 -20.61 5.12
CA HIS A 255 -12.16 -21.60 5.22
C HIS A 255 -10.98 -21.03 6.00
N ARG A 256 -10.41 -21.84 6.88
CA ARG A 256 -9.44 -21.36 7.88
C ARG A 256 -8.20 -22.26 7.94
N VAL A 257 -7.03 -21.64 8.06
CA VAL A 257 -5.76 -22.31 8.39
C VAL A 257 -5.12 -21.51 9.53
N GLY A 258 -4.87 -22.15 10.68
CA GLY A 258 -4.47 -21.42 11.87
C GLY A 258 -5.50 -20.31 12.20
N ASP A 259 -5.02 -19.09 12.37
CA ASP A 259 -5.85 -17.89 12.57
C ASP A 259 -6.01 -17.05 11.28
N ALA A 260 -5.55 -17.51 10.13
CA ALA A 260 -5.88 -16.92 8.84
C ALA A 260 -7.19 -17.51 8.30
N GLN A 261 -8.08 -16.65 7.76
CA GLN A 261 -9.39 -17.07 7.26
C GLN A 261 -9.74 -16.35 5.96
N ILE A 262 -10.30 -17.06 4.98
CA ILE A 262 -10.98 -16.43 3.84
C ILE A 262 -12.26 -15.77 4.37
N SER A 263 -12.37 -14.46 4.15
CA SER A 263 -13.46 -13.66 4.72
C SER A 263 -14.83 -14.14 4.28
N TRP A 264 -15.79 -14.17 5.22
CA TRP A 264 -17.20 -14.41 4.94
C TRP A 264 -17.86 -13.31 4.11
N ILE A 265 -17.33 -12.07 4.20
CA ILE A 265 -17.87 -10.92 3.49
C ILE A 265 -17.37 -10.93 2.03
N HIS A 266 -16.07 -11.10 1.83
CA HIS A 266 -15.45 -11.02 0.50
C HIS A 266 -14.40 -12.12 0.31
N ALA A 267 -14.68 -13.09 -0.56
CA ALA A 267 -13.85 -14.29 -0.70
C ALA A 267 -12.42 -14.03 -1.26
N ASN A 268 -12.16 -12.88 -1.90
CA ASN A 268 -10.80 -12.48 -2.31
C ASN A 268 -10.03 -11.77 -1.17
N ILE A 269 -10.58 -11.66 0.03
CA ILE A 269 -9.90 -11.07 1.18
C ILE A 269 -9.64 -12.16 2.22
N MET A 270 -8.42 -12.24 2.68
CA MET A 270 -8.04 -13.05 3.82
C MET A 270 -7.86 -12.16 5.05
N VAL A 271 -8.35 -12.62 6.20
CA VAL A 271 -8.33 -11.88 7.46
C VAL A 271 -7.49 -12.60 8.49
N ASN A 272 -6.86 -11.84 9.37
CA ASN A 272 -6.17 -12.33 10.56
C ASN A 272 -7.16 -12.28 11.74
N LEU A 273 -7.45 -13.44 12.33
CA LEU A 273 -8.34 -13.57 13.49
C LEU A 273 -7.62 -13.35 14.84
N GLY A 274 -6.34 -12.95 14.80
CA GLY A 274 -5.56 -12.55 15.97
C GLY A 274 -4.12 -13.03 15.96
N ARG A 275 -3.86 -14.29 15.60
CA ARG A 275 -2.53 -14.91 15.65
C ARG A 275 -2.14 -15.58 14.32
N ALA A 276 -2.70 -15.13 13.20
CA ALA A 276 -2.34 -15.68 11.90
C ALA A 276 -0.85 -15.46 11.61
N THR A 277 -0.23 -16.47 11.03
CA THR A 277 1.15 -16.43 10.54
C THR A 277 1.17 -16.19 9.03
N ALA A 278 2.30 -15.75 8.51
CA ALA A 278 2.50 -15.64 7.07
C ALA A 278 2.40 -17.02 6.38
N ARG A 279 2.82 -18.07 7.06
CA ARG A 279 2.66 -19.46 6.60
C ARG A 279 1.19 -19.86 6.47
N ASP A 280 0.34 -19.50 7.43
CA ASP A 280 -1.11 -19.78 7.37
C ASP A 280 -1.74 -19.12 6.14
N VAL A 281 -1.42 -17.84 5.90
CA VAL A 281 -1.92 -17.09 4.74
C VAL A 281 -1.44 -17.69 3.43
N ARG A 282 -0.15 -18.05 3.32
CA ARG A 282 0.39 -18.71 2.13
C ARG A 282 -0.29 -20.05 1.87
N THR A 283 -0.58 -20.80 2.92
CA THR A 283 -1.32 -22.07 2.81
C THR A 283 -2.73 -21.82 2.27
N LEU A 284 -3.45 -20.80 2.78
CA LEU A 284 -4.77 -20.42 2.26
C LEU A 284 -4.72 -19.97 0.80
N ILE A 285 -3.70 -19.22 0.41
CA ILE A 285 -3.46 -18.82 -0.98
C ILE A 285 -3.37 -20.08 -1.85
N GLY A 286 -2.57 -21.07 -1.47
CA GLY A 286 -2.44 -22.34 -2.17
C GLY A 286 -3.75 -23.13 -2.26
N VAL A 287 -4.53 -23.17 -1.18
CA VAL A 287 -5.86 -23.81 -1.16
C VAL A 287 -6.80 -23.15 -2.19
N ALA A 288 -6.85 -21.80 -2.18
CA ALA A 288 -7.70 -21.07 -3.14
C ALA A 288 -7.26 -21.28 -4.59
N GLN A 289 -5.95 -21.25 -4.85
CA GLN A 289 -5.38 -21.50 -6.18
C GLN A 289 -5.71 -22.92 -6.69
N SER A 290 -5.52 -23.94 -5.85
CA SER A 290 -5.80 -25.34 -6.22
C SER A 290 -7.28 -25.56 -6.51
N ALA A 291 -8.18 -25.08 -5.62
CA ALA A 291 -9.62 -25.26 -5.80
C ALA A 291 -10.16 -24.57 -7.06
N VAL A 292 -9.68 -23.36 -7.35
CA VAL A 292 -10.11 -22.64 -8.58
C VAL A 292 -9.55 -23.29 -9.83
N ARG A 293 -8.29 -23.73 -9.81
CA ARG A 293 -7.68 -24.47 -10.93
C ARG A 293 -8.42 -25.76 -11.22
N GLU A 294 -8.72 -26.57 -10.21
CA GLU A 294 -9.42 -27.85 -10.35
C GLU A 294 -10.84 -27.67 -10.89
N ARG A 295 -11.55 -26.64 -10.42
CA ARG A 295 -12.96 -26.46 -10.78
C ARG A 295 -13.18 -25.70 -12.08
N PHE A 296 -12.32 -24.73 -12.39
CA PHE A 296 -12.54 -23.79 -13.51
C PHE A 296 -11.41 -23.80 -14.54
N SER A 297 -10.31 -24.52 -14.30
CA SER A 297 -9.10 -24.49 -15.14
C SER A 297 -8.52 -23.07 -15.29
N LEU A 298 -8.65 -22.23 -14.25
CA LEU A 298 -8.16 -20.85 -14.20
C LEU A 298 -7.10 -20.71 -13.12
N GLU A 299 -6.08 -19.85 -13.38
CA GLU A 299 -5.02 -19.57 -12.43
C GLU A 299 -5.29 -18.27 -11.65
N LEU A 300 -5.17 -18.34 -10.34
CA LEU A 300 -5.20 -17.15 -9.47
C LEU A 300 -3.78 -16.64 -9.24
N HIS A 301 -3.53 -15.39 -9.61
CA HIS A 301 -2.23 -14.73 -9.38
C HIS A 301 -2.34 -13.73 -8.23
N PRO A 302 -1.51 -13.83 -7.17
CA PRO A 302 -1.49 -12.83 -6.11
C PRO A 302 -1.18 -11.43 -6.65
N GLU A 303 -1.85 -10.41 -6.09
CA GLU A 303 -1.53 -9.00 -6.32
C GLU A 303 -0.75 -8.37 -5.18
N ILE A 304 -0.72 -9.03 -4.01
CA ILE A 304 0.02 -8.57 -2.84
C ILE A 304 1.52 -8.84 -2.97
N GLY A 305 2.34 -7.95 -2.40
CA GLY A 305 3.78 -8.16 -2.30
C GLY A 305 4.14 -9.16 -1.18
N PHE A 306 5.09 -10.05 -1.45
CA PHE A 306 5.67 -10.95 -0.45
C PHE A 306 7.03 -10.40 -0.04
N ILE A 307 7.20 -10.07 1.25
CA ILE A 307 8.38 -9.37 1.75
C ILE A 307 9.09 -10.21 2.81
N GLY A 308 10.41 -10.35 2.67
CA GLY A 308 11.24 -11.01 3.68
C GLY A 308 11.28 -12.53 3.58
N ASP A 309 11.54 -13.17 4.73
CA ASP A 309 11.80 -14.61 4.86
C ASP A 309 10.53 -15.38 5.26
N PHE A 310 10.16 -16.35 4.44
CA PHE A 310 9.00 -17.23 4.61
C PHE A 310 9.37 -18.67 4.98
N THR A 311 10.64 -18.91 5.31
CA THR A 311 11.11 -20.25 5.73
C THR A 311 10.75 -20.57 7.19
#